data_4800733802cb6bb914ad54e02f5a8913
#
_entry.id   4800733802cb6bb914ad54e02f5a8913
#
_cell.length_a   1.000
_cell.length_b   1.000
_cell.length_c   1.000
_cell.angle_alpha   90.00
_cell.angle_beta   90.00
_cell.angle_gamma   90.00
#
_symmetry.space_group_name_H-M   'P 1'
#
loop_
_entity.id
_entity.type
_entity.pdbx_description
1 polymer ?
#
loop_
_entity_poly.entity_id
_entity_poly.type
_entity_poly.pdbx_seq_one_letter_code
_entity_poly.pdbx_strand_id
1 'polypeptide(L)'
;MPTLEWIGKSKVVNHHQEVPFRVLERQYSFDEMGKHTEDNGSDNMIIHGDNLEALKALLPQYEGRVKCIYIDPPYNTGNEKWCYNDNVNDPHIQKWLGEVVGKEGEDLTRHDKWLCMMYPRLMLLQKLLADDGFIFVSIDVFEYAYLRCIMDEIFGSANFRNCIAVRRGIKNVQAQFDEVQSLSLGHEYIYLYSKNPQAKLPKLSKGFEADKAGKWDTFWRGTDRPTMRYEIFGITPESGQWRWEIGRATKAMQNYENYLSNYATSMSIDDFYIDHLMATNEKMDFVRKNEKGTIQYYVPPQTGKLLSDNWMDILLSGSYAGFDTEKNVLLIERIIKWITKDGDVILDSFAGSGTTAHAVLNANNEDKGHRRFVLVEMERYADTTTAERVKRVINGYGKDKNAVEGTGGNFSYYELGERLLLPDGNLNESIGTDKIRDYIWYTETKKPAVSQQNGNPYFLGENNHTAYYFYLSLMHISEPTRRRG
;
A
#
# COMPACT_ATOMS: atom_id res chain seq x y z
N MET A 1 0.13 18.73 -18.65
CA MET A 1 0.13 17.25 -18.63
C MET A 1 -0.84 16.78 -19.70
N PRO A 2 -0.54 15.73 -20.46
CA PRO A 2 -1.54 15.15 -21.35
C PRO A 2 -2.75 14.68 -20.54
N THR A 3 -3.96 14.97 -20.99
CA THR A 3 -5.21 14.57 -20.38
C THR A 3 -5.82 13.46 -21.20
N LEU A 4 -6.23 12.37 -20.57
CA LEU A 4 -6.95 11.30 -21.23
C LEU A 4 -8.43 11.67 -21.31
N GLU A 5 -9.00 11.68 -22.51
CA GLU A 5 -10.45 11.86 -22.72
C GLU A 5 -11.09 10.53 -23.12
N TRP A 6 -12.26 10.24 -22.54
CA TRP A 6 -13.07 9.07 -22.83
C TRP A 6 -14.55 9.39 -22.70
N ILE A 7 -15.39 8.56 -23.31
CA ILE A 7 -16.84 8.71 -23.23
C ILE A 7 -17.29 8.48 -21.77
N GLY A 8 -18.08 9.41 -21.23
CA GLY A 8 -18.57 9.34 -19.83
C GLY A 8 -17.67 10.03 -18.80
N LYS A 9 -16.48 10.51 -19.16
CA LYS A 9 -15.55 11.19 -18.20
C LYS A 9 -16.24 12.32 -17.45
N SER A 10 -16.97 13.20 -18.15
CA SER A 10 -17.64 14.36 -17.55
C SER A 10 -18.66 13.97 -16.48
N LYS A 11 -19.23 12.76 -16.54
CA LYS A 11 -20.21 12.25 -15.57
C LYS A 11 -19.55 11.68 -14.31
N VAL A 12 -18.32 11.17 -14.41
CA VAL A 12 -17.67 10.44 -13.32
C VAL A 12 -16.62 11.24 -12.57
N VAL A 13 -16.08 12.31 -13.16
CA VAL A 13 -15.02 13.14 -12.55
C VAL A 13 -15.42 13.66 -11.15
N ASN A 14 -16.66 14.11 -10.98
CA ASN A 14 -17.19 14.61 -9.71
C ASN A 14 -18.10 13.59 -8.99
N HIS A 15 -18.37 12.44 -9.57
CA HIS A 15 -19.32 11.48 -9.02
C HIS A 15 -18.96 11.03 -7.59
N HIS A 16 -17.68 10.93 -7.26
CA HIS A 16 -17.22 10.61 -5.89
C HIS A 16 -17.75 11.58 -4.82
N GLN A 17 -18.16 12.81 -5.19
CA GLN A 17 -18.80 13.79 -4.28
C GLN A 17 -20.28 13.49 -4.07
N GLU A 18 -20.96 12.98 -5.10
CA GLU A 18 -22.39 12.70 -5.13
C GLU A 18 -22.76 11.36 -4.48
N VAL A 19 -21.78 10.43 -4.37
CA VAL A 19 -21.97 9.13 -3.69
C VAL A 19 -22.51 9.36 -2.29
N PRO A 20 -23.64 8.73 -1.92
CA PRO A 20 -24.23 8.93 -0.59
C PRO A 20 -23.34 8.34 0.50
N PHE A 21 -23.29 9.00 1.65
CA PHE A 21 -22.73 8.42 2.84
C PHE A 21 -23.67 7.33 3.37
N ARG A 22 -23.11 6.15 3.61
CA ARG A 22 -23.79 5.04 4.30
C ARG A 22 -23.16 4.79 5.65
N VAL A 23 -23.92 4.24 6.55
CA VAL A 23 -23.38 3.71 7.81
C VAL A 23 -22.78 2.33 7.58
N LEU A 24 -21.76 2.00 8.34
CA LEU A 24 -21.23 0.64 8.43
C LEU A 24 -21.93 -0.10 9.57
N GLU A 25 -22.60 -1.19 9.26
CA GLU A 25 -23.34 -2.02 10.20
C GLU A 25 -22.55 -3.28 10.53
N ARG A 26 -22.02 -3.33 11.76
CA ARG A 26 -21.29 -4.50 12.23
C ARG A 26 -22.23 -5.70 12.37
N GLN A 27 -21.91 -6.79 11.72
CA GLN A 27 -22.66 -8.02 11.75
C GLN A 27 -22.13 -8.98 12.83
N TYR A 28 -20.81 -9.05 12.97
CA TYR A 28 -20.13 -9.84 13.99
C TYR A 28 -18.68 -9.40 14.14
N SER A 29 -18.05 -9.83 15.22
CA SER A 29 -16.61 -9.80 15.41
C SER A 29 -16.05 -11.22 15.49
N PHE A 30 -14.76 -11.38 15.23
CA PHE A 30 -14.07 -12.68 15.28
C PHE A 30 -12.67 -12.51 15.86
N ASP A 31 -12.27 -13.47 16.70
CA ASP A 31 -10.93 -13.63 17.25
C ASP A 31 -10.61 -15.11 17.48
N GLU A 32 -9.55 -15.41 18.21
CA GLU A 32 -9.13 -16.78 18.53
C GLU A 32 -10.19 -17.58 19.31
N MET A 33 -11.10 -16.90 20.01
CA MET A 33 -12.21 -17.53 20.74
C MET A 33 -13.40 -17.84 19.83
N GLY A 34 -13.39 -17.35 18.59
CA GLY A 34 -14.41 -17.58 17.60
C GLY A 34 -15.24 -16.34 17.23
N LYS A 35 -16.48 -16.58 16.78
CA LYS A 35 -17.41 -15.54 16.32
C LYS A 35 -18.21 -14.97 17.49
N HIS A 36 -18.26 -13.63 17.59
CA HIS A 36 -18.99 -12.88 18.61
C HIS A 36 -20.06 -11.98 17.98
N THR A 37 -21.22 -11.92 18.58
CA THR A 37 -22.27 -10.94 18.21
C THR A 37 -21.95 -9.56 18.77
N GLU A 38 -21.26 -9.49 19.90
CA GLU A 38 -20.84 -8.25 20.53
C GLU A 38 -19.55 -7.71 19.89
N ASP A 39 -19.29 -6.41 20.10
CA ASP A 39 -18.06 -5.79 19.63
C ASP A 39 -16.89 -6.23 20.51
N ASN A 40 -15.87 -6.80 19.89
CA ASN A 40 -14.65 -7.20 20.60
C ASN A 40 -13.57 -6.09 20.56
N GLY A 41 -13.93 -4.86 20.12
CA GLY A 41 -13.02 -3.73 20.03
C GLY A 41 -11.98 -3.84 18.90
N SER A 42 -12.26 -4.65 17.87
CA SER A 42 -11.35 -4.78 16.74
C SER A 42 -11.33 -3.54 15.85
N ASP A 43 -10.13 -3.04 15.58
CA ASP A 43 -9.88 -2.00 14.58
C ASP A 43 -9.69 -2.57 13.15
N ASN A 44 -9.64 -3.90 12.99
CA ASN A 44 -9.58 -4.57 11.69
C ASN A 44 -10.98 -4.75 11.13
N MET A 45 -11.16 -4.42 9.85
CA MET A 45 -12.47 -4.40 9.23
C MET A 45 -12.51 -5.21 7.94
N ILE A 46 -13.59 -5.99 7.77
CA ILE A 46 -13.99 -6.56 6.49
C ILE A 46 -15.38 -6.02 6.18
N ILE A 47 -15.54 -5.32 5.07
CA ILE A 47 -16.77 -4.63 4.69
C ILE A 47 -17.31 -5.30 3.42
N HIS A 48 -18.52 -5.84 3.49
CA HIS A 48 -19.25 -6.35 2.33
C HIS A 48 -20.13 -5.26 1.74
N GLY A 49 -19.99 -5.00 0.45
CA GLY A 49 -20.78 -4.05 -0.32
C GLY A 49 -20.02 -3.36 -1.44
N ASP A 50 -20.70 -2.52 -2.20
CA ASP A 50 -20.07 -1.75 -3.29
C ASP A 50 -18.91 -0.92 -2.75
N ASN A 51 -17.75 -1.10 -3.37
CA ASN A 51 -16.53 -0.47 -2.89
C ASN A 51 -16.53 1.06 -3.02
N LEU A 52 -17.26 1.65 -3.96
CA LEU A 52 -17.39 3.11 -4.07
C LEU A 52 -18.17 3.69 -2.88
N GLU A 53 -19.30 3.06 -2.51
CA GLU A 53 -20.09 3.45 -1.33
C GLU A 53 -19.34 3.17 -0.03
N ALA A 54 -18.62 2.04 0.07
CA ALA A 54 -17.81 1.69 1.23
C ALA A 54 -16.64 2.67 1.43
N LEU A 55 -15.91 3.03 0.38
CA LEU A 55 -14.84 4.04 0.44
C LEU A 55 -15.37 5.40 0.88
N LYS A 56 -16.59 5.77 0.45
CA LYS A 56 -17.24 7.00 0.91
C LYS A 56 -17.59 6.93 2.39
N ALA A 57 -18.12 5.79 2.85
CA ALA A 57 -18.46 5.54 4.25
C ALA A 57 -17.25 5.57 5.20
N LEU A 58 -16.05 5.23 4.68
CA LEU A 58 -14.80 5.26 5.45
C LEU A 58 -14.21 6.66 5.66
N LEU A 59 -14.58 7.66 4.84
CA LEU A 59 -14.00 9.02 4.94
C LEU A 59 -14.12 9.63 6.35
N PRO A 60 -15.26 9.56 7.05
CA PRO A 60 -15.39 10.16 8.38
C PRO A 60 -14.35 9.69 9.41
N GLN A 61 -13.82 8.48 9.24
CA GLN A 61 -12.85 7.88 10.16
C GLN A 61 -11.43 7.85 9.62
N TYR A 62 -11.26 7.73 8.30
CA TYR A 62 -9.98 7.39 7.69
C TYR A 62 -9.44 8.40 6.67
N GLU A 63 -10.10 9.54 6.40
CA GLU A 63 -9.53 10.55 5.48
C GLU A 63 -8.15 10.99 5.97
N GLY A 64 -7.14 10.85 5.09
CA GLY A 64 -5.75 11.20 5.37
C GLY A 64 -5.04 10.30 6.39
N ARG A 65 -5.55 9.08 6.68
CA ARG A 65 -4.98 8.18 7.71
C ARG A 65 -4.46 6.86 7.19
N VAL A 66 -4.78 6.47 5.97
CA VAL A 66 -4.37 5.19 5.40
C VAL A 66 -2.92 5.28 4.93
N LYS A 67 -2.03 4.51 5.53
CA LYS A 67 -0.60 4.52 5.20
C LYS A 67 -0.27 3.79 3.93
N CYS A 68 -0.90 2.66 3.70
CA CYS A 68 -0.68 1.81 2.54
C CYS A 68 -2.02 1.39 1.93
N ILE A 69 -2.17 1.64 0.65
CA ILE A 69 -3.28 1.11 -0.14
C ILE A 69 -2.68 0.11 -1.13
N TYR A 70 -3.21 -1.11 -1.14
CA TYR A 70 -2.97 -2.08 -2.20
C TYR A 70 -4.29 -2.45 -2.81
N ILE A 71 -4.40 -2.38 -4.13
CA ILE A 71 -5.60 -2.83 -4.86
C ILE A 71 -5.23 -3.65 -6.07
N ASP A 72 -6.09 -4.62 -6.35
CA ASP A 72 -6.04 -5.50 -7.52
C ASP A 72 -7.38 -5.41 -8.27
N PRO A 73 -7.62 -4.31 -9.01
CA PRO A 73 -8.88 -4.11 -9.71
C PRO A 73 -9.05 -5.10 -10.87
N PRO A 74 -10.28 -5.29 -11.40
CA PRO A 74 -10.49 -6.09 -12.60
C PRO A 74 -9.61 -5.62 -13.76
N TYR A 75 -8.92 -6.56 -14.44
CA TYR A 75 -7.96 -6.24 -15.51
C TYR A 75 -8.61 -6.00 -16.89
N ASN A 76 -9.92 -6.20 -16.98
CA ASN A 76 -10.68 -5.96 -18.22
C ASN A 76 -10.17 -6.77 -19.43
N THR A 77 -9.76 -8.03 -19.20
CA THR A 77 -9.13 -8.91 -20.22
C THR A 77 -10.08 -9.36 -21.33
N GLY A 78 -11.40 -9.18 -21.16
CA GLY A 78 -12.43 -9.61 -22.11
C GLY A 78 -12.86 -11.07 -21.96
N ASN A 79 -12.37 -11.79 -20.97
CA ASN A 79 -12.79 -13.16 -20.68
C ASN A 79 -14.08 -13.20 -19.85
N GLU A 80 -15.20 -13.50 -20.46
CA GLU A 80 -16.54 -13.50 -19.82
C GLU A 80 -16.82 -14.69 -18.87
N LYS A 81 -15.87 -15.62 -18.69
CA LYS A 81 -16.10 -16.90 -17.99
C LYS A 81 -15.49 -17.02 -16.60
N TRP A 82 -14.89 -15.97 -16.07
CA TRP A 82 -14.22 -16.00 -14.76
C TRP A 82 -15.15 -15.52 -13.65
N CYS A 83 -15.06 -16.14 -12.45
CA CYS A 83 -15.82 -15.76 -11.25
C CYS A 83 -15.57 -14.31 -10.78
N TYR A 84 -14.40 -13.77 -11.05
CA TYR A 84 -14.15 -12.35 -11.17
C TYR A 84 -14.56 -11.94 -12.57
N ASN A 85 -15.62 -11.20 -12.66
CA ASN A 85 -16.03 -10.61 -13.92
C ASN A 85 -14.99 -9.55 -14.32
N ASP A 86 -13.89 -10.00 -14.96
CA ASP A 86 -12.84 -9.15 -15.53
C ASP A 86 -13.41 -8.15 -16.57
N ASN A 87 -14.67 -8.35 -16.92
CA ASN A 87 -15.48 -7.42 -17.68
C ASN A 87 -16.24 -6.52 -16.69
N VAL A 88 -16.21 -5.23 -16.94
CA VAL A 88 -17.10 -4.22 -16.37
C VAL A 88 -18.58 -4.51 -16.72
N ASN A 89 -18.91 -5.75 -17.00
CA ASN A 89 -20.23 -6.29 -17.32
C ASN A 89 -20.95 -6.89 -16.09
N ASP A 90 -20.37 -6.74 -14.88
CA ASP A 90 -21.09 -7.06 -13.66
C ASP A 90 -22.44 -6.35 -13.62
N PRO A 91 -23.57 -7.03 -13.30
CA PRO A 91 -24.90 -6.43 -13.31
C PRO A 91 -25.02 -5.19 -12.40
N HIS A 92 -24.29 -5.15 -11.28
CA HIS A 92 -24.25 -3.99 -10.37
C HIS A 92 -23.50 -2.81 -11.01
N ILE A 93 -22.36 -3.07 -11.64
CA ILE A 93 -21.58 -2.06 -12.35
C ILE A 93 -22.33 -1.57 -13.60
N GLN A 94 -22.98 -2.47 -14.35
CA GLN A 94 -23.82 -2.08 -15.49
C GLN A 94 -25.00 -1.21 -15.07
N LYS A 95 -25.68 -1.59 -13.98
CA LYS A 95 -26.77 -0.79 -13.43
C LYS A 95 -26.25 0.59 -13.01
N TRP A 96 -25.14 0.65 -12.29
CA TRP A 96 -24.49 1.88 -11.89
C TRP A 96 -24.07 2.75 -13.09
N LEU A 97 -23.45 2.18 -14.12
CA LEU A 97 -23.09 2.88 -15.35
C LEU A 97 -24.34 3.43 -16.04
N GLY A 98 -25.43 2.66 -16.13
CA GLY A 98 -26.71 3.12 -16.68
C GLY A 98 -27.32 4.27 -15.89
N GLU A 99 -27.22 4.25 -14.58
CA GLU A 99 -27.72 5.32 -13.70
C GLU A 99 -26.86 6.59 -13.76
N VAL A 100 -25.53 6.46 -13.80
CA VAL A 100 -24.58 7.58 -13.71
C VAL A 100 -24.22 8.15 -15.09
N VAL A 101 -23.92 7.30 -16.06
CA VAL A 101 -23.50 7.70 -17.41
C VAL A 101 -24.72 7.89 -18.35
N GLY A 102 -25.81 7.19 -18.07
CA GLY A 102 -27.06 7.33 -18.81
C GLY A 102 -26.96 6.81 -20.26
N LYS A 103 -27.60 7.51 -21.20
CA LYS A 103 -27.67 7.08 -22.62
C LYS A 103 -26.29 6.97 -23.31
N GLU A 104 -25.31 7.74 -22.87
CA GLU A 104 -23.93 7.63 -23.36
C GLU A 104 -23.30 6.27 -23.04
N GLY A 105 -23.87 5.54 -22.05
CA GLY A 105 -23.41 4.21 -21.66
C GLY A 105 -23.58 3.12 -22.70
N GLU A 106 -24.49 3.32 -23.68
CA GLU A 106 -24.72 2.36 -24.76
C GLU A 106 -23.57 2.33 -25.79
N ASP A 107 -22.88 3.47 -25.98
CA ASP A 107 -21.77 3.63 -26.92
C ASP A 107 -20.38 3.41 -26.27
N LEU A 108 -20.33 3.11 -24.97
CA LEU A 108 -19.06 2.94 -24.25
C LEU A 108 -18.27 1.72 -24.74
N THR A 109 -17.00 1.97 -25.07
CA THR A 109 -16.05 0.88 -25.27
C THR A 109 -15.72 0.18 -23.95
N ARG A 110 -15.09 -0.98 -24.02
CA ARG A 110 -14.64 -1.71 -22.83
C ARG A 110 -13.74 -0.85 -21.92
N HIS A 111 -12.83 -0.10 -22.51
CA HIS A 111 -11.90 0.79 -21.77
C HIS A 111 -12.62 1.97 -21.14
N ASP A 112 -13.59 2.60 -21.84
CA ASP A 112 -14.37 3.70 -21.29
C ASP A 112 -15.15 3.27 -20.04
N LYS A 113 -15.78 2.08 -20.07
CA LYS A 113 -16.49 1.50 -18.92
C LYS A 113 -15.57 1.30 -17.73
N TRP A 114 -14.38 0.74 -17.96
CA TRP A 114 -13.37 0.52 -16.94
C TRP A 114 -12.89 1.84 -16.31
N LEU A 115 -12.60 2.84 -17.13
CA LEU A 115 -12.20 4.17 -16.69
C LEU A 115 -13.31 4.86 -15.88
N CYS A 116 -14.56 4.78 -16.31
CA CYS A 116 -15.71 5.30 -15.56
C CYS A 116 -15.85 4.62 -14.20
N MET A 117 -15.62 3.32 -14.12
CA MET A 117 -15.67 2.56 -12.87
C MET A 117 -14.52 2.94 -11.91
N MET A 118 -13.29 3.03 -12.43
CA MET A 118 -12.10 3.24 -11.61
C MET A 118 -11.91 4.68 -11.14
N TYR A 119 -12.24 5.67 -11.95
CA TYR A 119 -11.93 7.08 -11.66
C TYR A 119 -12.49 7.57 -10.32
N PRO A 120 -13.80 7.44 -10.01
CA PRO A 120 -14.34 7.91 -8.73
C PRO A 120 -13.80 7.12 -7.51
N ARG A 121 -13.44 5.84 -7.70
CA ARG A 121 -12.82 5.01 -6.67
C ARG A 121 -11.41 5.48 -6.34
N LEU A 122 -10.60 5.75 -7.36
CA LEU A 122 -9.25 6.30 -7.19
C LEU A 122 -9.27 7.68 -6.54
N MET A 123 -10.28 8.53 -6.82
CA MET A 123 -10.47 9.82 -6.14
C MET A 123 -10.72 9.64 -4.64
N LEU A 124 -11.53 8.67 -4.23
CA LEU A 124 -11.76 8.39 -2.81
C LEU A 124 -10.54 7.76 -2.13
N LEU A 125 -9.85 6.84 -2.82
CA LEU A 125 -8.59 6.27 -2.32
C LEU A 125 -7.52 7.34 -2.11
N GLN A 126 -7.42 8.31 -3.03
CA GLN A 126 -6.51 9.44 -2.88
C GLN A 126 -6.83 10.29 -1.64
N LYS A 127 -8.12 10.49 -1.30
CA LYS A 127 -8.54 11.20 -0.09
C LYS A 127 -8.19 10.43 1.18
N LEU A 128 -8.41 9.11 1.20
CA LEU A 128 -8.14 8.25 2.34
C LEU A 128 -6.64 8.13 2.64
N LEU A 129 -5.78 8.25 1.62
CA LEU A 129 -4.35 8.09 1.74
C LEU A 129 -3.73 9.19 2.63
N ALA A 130 -2.87 8.81 3.57
CA ALA A 130 -2.10 9.73 4.42
C ALA A 130 -1.10 10.56 3.59
N ASP A 131 -0.69 11.72 4.10
CA ASP A 131 0.25 12.61 3.39
C ASP A 131 1.58 11.93 3.06
N ASP A 132 2.05 11.04 3.93
CA ASP A 132 3.23 10.22 3.72
C ASP A 132 2.91 8.79 3.26
N GLY A 133 1.68 8.57 2.79
CA GLY A 133 1.16 7.27 2.35
C GLY A 133 1.48 6.94 0.90
N PHE A 134 1.32 5.65 0.58
CA PHE A 134 1.60 5.09 -0.75
C PHE A 134 0.47 4.17 -1.21
N ILE A 135 0.19 4.23 -2.51
CA ILE A 135 -0.78 3.34 -3.17
C ILE A 135 -0.07 2.47 -4.20
N PHE A 136 -0.40 1.18 -4.17
CA PHE A 136 0.04 0.14 -5.09
C PHE A 136 -1.17 -0.39 -5.85
N VAL A 137 -1.12 -0.33 -7.18
CA VAL A 137 -2.21 -0.79 -8.05
C VAL A 137 -1.68 -1.84 -9.00
N SER A 138 -2.12 -3.09 -8.82
CA SER A 138 -1.82 -4.18 -9.75
C SER A 138 -2.58 -3.99 -11.04
N ILE A 139 -1.95 -4.27 -12.18
CA ILE A 139 -2.54 -4.16 -13.51
C ILE A 139 -1.78 -5.01 -14.52
N ASP A 140 -2.47 -5.47 -15.56
CA ASP A 140 -1.85 -6.10 -16.72
C ASP A 140 -1.73 -5.14 -17.91
N VAL A 141 -1.28 -5.67 -19.05
CA VAL A 141 -1.03 -4.89 -20.26
C VAL A 141 -2.27 -4.25 -20.89
N PHE A 142 -3.48 -4.75 -20.57
CA PHE A 142 -4.71 -4.26 -21.23
C PHE A 142 -5.10 -2.86 -20.78
N GLU A 143 -5.04 -2.59 -19.48
CA GLU A 143 -5.38 -1.29 -18.90
C GLU A 143 -4.17 -0.49 -18.40
N TYR A 144 -2.95 -1.02 -18.57
CA TYR A 144 -1.70 -0.41 -18.12
C TYR A 144 -1.57 1.07 -18.51
N ALA A 145 -1.73 1.38 -19.81
CA ALA A 145 -1.54 2.74 -20.30
C ALA A 145 -2.63 3.70 -19.79
N TYR A 146 -3.87 3.24 -19.75
CA TYR A 146 -5.02 4.04 -19.33
C TYR A 146 -4.95 4.31 -17.81
N LEU A 147 -4.64 3.29 -17.01
CA LEU A 147 -4.45 3.45 -15.58
C LEU A 147 -3.36 4.48 -15.28
N ARG A 148 -2.22 4.44 -16.00
CA ARG A 148 -1.16 5.42 -15.81
C ARG A 148 -1.66 6.85 -16.03
N CYS A 149 -2.44 7.09 -17.07
CA CYS A 149 -2.97 8.42 -17.39
C CYS A 149 -3.89 8.95 -16.29
N ILE A 150 -4.86 8.14 -15.81
CA ILE A 150 -5.79 8.57 -14.77
C ILE A 150 -5.10 8.69 -13.39
N MET A 151 -4.11 7.85 -13.09
CA MET A 151 -3.32 7.99 -11.88
C MET A 151 -2.48 9.28 -11.88
N ASP A 152 -1.87 9.63 -13.01
CA ASP A 152 -1.14 10.89 -13.17
C ASP A 152 -2.08 12.11 -13.04
N GLU A 153 -3.34 12.01 -13.50
CA GLU A 153 -4.36 13.07 -13.36
C GLU A 153 -4.80 13.24 -11.90
N ILE A 154 -5.08 12.13 -11.20
CA ILE A 154 -5.65 12.12 -9.84
C ILE A 154 -4.58 12.36 -8.78
N PHE A 155 -3.47 11.65 -8.84
CA PHE A 155 -2.40 11.72 -7.84
C PHE A 155 -1.33 12.77 -8.19
N GLY A 156 -1.21 13.15 -9.47
CA GLY A 156 -0.16 13.99 -9.99
C GLY A 156 1.07 13.18 -10.46
N SER A 157 1.61 13.50 -11.64
CA SER A 157 2.77 12.80 -12.21
C SER A 157 4.04 12.90 -11.35
N ALA A 158 4.20 13.98 -10.56
CA ALA A 158 5.30 14.14 -9.61
C ALA A 158 5.27 13.13 -8.45
N ASN A 159 4.12 12.49 -8.22
CA ASN A 159 3.90 11.49 -7.20
C ASN A 159 4.11 10.05 -7.68
N PHE A 160 4.33 9.86 -8.97
CA PHE A 160 4.75 8.56 -9.50
C PHE A 160 6.13 8.17 -8.94
N ARG A 161 6.23 6.95 -8.45
CA ARG A 161 7.49 6.42 -7.89
C ARG A 161 8.09 5.36 -8.78
N ASN A 162 7.36 4.29 -9.04
CA ASN A 162 7.84 3.16 -9.85
C ASN A 162 6.70 2.45 -10.58
N CYS A 163 7.08 1.73 -11.63
CA CYS A 163 6.31 0.65 -12.22
C CYS A 163 7.06 -0.64 -11.93
N ILE A 164 6.53 -1.46 -11.03
CA ILE A 164 7.18 -2.69 -10.56
C ILE A 164 6.72 -3.84 -11.46
N ALA A 165 7.67 -4.60 -12.02
CA ALA A 165 7.40 -5.81 -12.79
C ALA A 165 7.42 -7.04 -11.88
N VAL A 166 6.32 -7.81 -11.85
CA VAL A 166 6.16 -9.02 -11.02
C VAL A 166 5.98 -10.23 -11.92
N ARG A 167 6.66 -11.34 -11.61
CA ARG A 167 6.63 -12.54 -12.43
C ARG A 167 5.23 -13.16 -12.49
N ARG A 168 4.74 -13.41 -13.70
CA ARG A 168 3.53 -14.20 -13.97
C ARG A 168 3.90 -15.65 -14.26
N GLY A 169 3.04 -16.58 -13.84
CA GLY A 169 3.16 -17.98 -14.26
C GLY A 169 2.91 -18.11 -15.76
N ILE A 170 3.88 -18.59 -16.52
CA ILE A 170 3.72 -18.80 -17.96
C ILE A 170 3.08 -20.17 -18.17
N LYS A 171 1.90 -20.21 -18.77
CA LYS A 171 1.34 -21.45 -19.34
C LYS A 171 1.98 -21.66 -20.70
N ASN A 172 2.73 -22.74 -20.87
CA ASN A 172 3.48 -23.02 -22.11
C ASN A 172 2.56 -23.56 -23.23
N VAL A 173 1.40 -22.89 -23.43
CA VAL A 173 0.37 -23.28 -24.41
C VAL A 173 0.89 -23.11 -25.84
N GLN A 174 1.86 -22.21 -26.04
CA GLN A 174 2.43 -21.93 -27.37
C GLN A 174 3.51 -22.93 -27.81
N ALA A 175 3.98 -23.81 -26.89
CA ALA A 175 5.02 -24.80 -27.20
C ALA A 175 4.64 -25.83 -28.28
N GLN A 176 3.36 -25.93 -28.62
CA GLN A 176 2.83 -26.83 -29.64
C GLN A 176 2.76 -26.20 -31.05
N PHE A 177 3.10 -24.92 -31.19
CA PHE A 177 3.02 -24.18 -32.46
C PHE A 177 4.43 -23.83 -32.94
N ASP A 178 4.69 -24.00 -34.24
CA ASP A 178 5.96 -23.63 -34.87
C ASP A 178 6.10 -22.10 -35.01
N GLU A 179 5.00 -21.38 -35.11
CA GLU A 179 4.94 -19.90 -35.21
C GLU A 179 3.91 -19.33 -34.24
N VAL A 180 4.21 -18.16 -33.68
CA VAL A 180 3.33 -17.44 -32.74
C VAL A 180 3.18 -15.98 -33.16
N GLN A 181 2.02 -15.39 -32.95
CA GLN A 181 1.75 -13.98 -33.29
C GLN A 181 2.39 -13.01 -32.27
N SER A 182 2.60 -13.44 -31.03
CA SER A 182 3.17 -12.63 -29.96
C SER A 182 3.87 -13.50 -28.91
N LEU A 183 4.75 -12.91 -28.15
CA LEU A 183 5.36 -13.59 -26.99
C LEU A 183 4.32 -13.77 -25.87
N SER A 184 4.45 -14.87 -25.12
CA SER A 184 3.66 -15.08 -23.89
C SER A 184 3.98 -14.02 -22.85
N LEU A 185 2.95 -13.51 -22.16
CA LEU A 185 3.12 -12.53 -21.08
C LEU A 185 3.80 -13.18 -19.88
N GLY A 186 5.00 -12.72 -19.55
CA GLY A 186 5.82 -13.26 -18.46
C GLY A 186 5.75 -12.46 -17.16
N HIS A 187 5.10 -11.31 -17.16
CA HIS A 187 4.98 -10.42 -15.99
C HIS A 187 3.69 -9.59 -16.05
N GLU A 188 3.34 -9.06 -14.91
CA GLU A 188 2.32 -8.03 -14.71
C GLU A 188 2.97 -6.83 -14.00
N TYR A 189 2.22 -5.77 -13.83
CA TYR A 189 2.74 -4.51 -13.31
C TYR A 189 2.06 -4.13 -12.01
N ILE A 190 2.80 -3.40 -11.16
CA ILE A 190 2.25 -2.69 -10.02
C ILE A 190 2.68 -1.23 -10.13
N TYR A 191 1.73 -0.32 -10.30
CA TYR A 191 2.01 1.10 -10.20
C TYR A 191 2.13 1.53 -8.75
N LEU A 192 3.17 2.27 -8.44
CA LEU A 192 3.44 2.85 -7.13
C LEU A 192 3.39 4.37 -7.21
N TYR A 193 2.47 4.95 -6.44
CA TYR A 193 2.35 6.40 -6.24
C TYR A 193 2.40 6.76 -4.77
N SER A 194 2.87 7.97 -4.46
CA SER A 194 2.74 8.57 -3.14
C SER A 194 1.57 9.56 -3.10
N LYS A 195 1.15 9.95 -1.89
CA LYS A 195 0.16 11.03 -1.70
C LYS A 195 0.73 12.37 -2.13
N ASN A 196 1.97 12.68 -1.73
CA ASN A 196 2.63 13.93 -2.10
C ASN A 196 4.10 13.72 -2.48
N PRO A 197 4.74 14.70 -3.17
CA PRO A 197 6.09 14.55 -3.70
C PRO A 197 7.19 14.42 -2.64
N GLN A 198 6.96 14.90 -1.41
CA GLN A 198 7.93 14.87 -0.32
C GLN A 198 7.99 13.50 0.38
N ALA A 199 6.97 12.65 0.19
CA ALA A 199 6.97 11.30 0.76
C ALA A 199 8.16 10.49 0.20
N LYS A 200 8.96 9.93 1.10
CA LYS A 200 10.17 9.16 0.76
C LYS A 200 9.96 7.69 1.03
N LEU A 201 10.32 6.87 0.05
CA LEU A 201 10.34 5.42 0.21
C LEU A 201 11.51 4.99 1.10
N PRO A 202 11.30 4.09 2.06
CA PRO A 202 12.38 3.40 2.75
C PRO A 202 13.22 2.60 1.74
N LYS A 203 14.47 2.28 2.07
CA LYS A 203 15.26 1.36 1.25
C LYS A 203 14.67 -0.04 1.35
N LEU A 204 14.39 -0.64 0.20
CA LEU A 204 13.97 -2.04 0.12
C LEU A 204 15.19 -2.91 -0.13
N SER A 205 15.46 -3.86 0.76
CA SER A 205 16.54 -4.83 0.60
C SER A 205 16.03 -6.25 0.86
N LYS A 206 16.61 -7.21 0.14
CA LYS A 206 16.42 -8.64 0.36
C LYS A 206 17.64 -9.15 1.10
N GLY A 207 17.44 -9.82 2.24
CA GLY A 207 18.51 -10.50 2.95
C GLY A 207 19.24 -11.51 2.06
N PHE A 208 20.50 -11.73 2.32
CA PHE A 208 21.23 -12.87 1.75
C PHE A 208 20.88 -14.13 2.55
N GLU A 209 21.05 -15.29 1.93
CA GLU A 209 20.95 -16.59 2.62
C GLU A 209 22.03 -16.75 3.71
N ALA A 210 23.16 -16.04 3.55
CA ALA A 210 24.16 -15.83 4.58
C ALA A 210 24.71 -14.41 4.47
N ASP A 211 25.01 -13.80 5.62
CA ASP A 211 25.62 -12.48 5.66
C ASP A 211 26.96 -12.50 4.90
N LYS A 212 27.14 -11.51 4.04
CA LYS A 212 28.41 -11.36 3.34
C LYS A 212 29.37 -10.57 4.22
N ALA A 213 30.47 -11.20 4.58
CA ALA A 213 31.59 -10.53 5.24
C ALA A 213 32.07 -9.31 4.43
N GLY A 214 32.62 -8.35 5.11
CA GLY A 214 33.25 -7.20 4.47
C GLY A 214 34.43 -7.64 3.57
N LYS A 215 34.69 -6.87 2.56
CA LYS A 215 35.78 -7.14 1.60
C LYS A 215 36.53 -5.89 1.21
N TRP A 216 37.75 -6.08 0.77
CA TRP A 216 38.54 -5.01 0.17
C TRP A 216 38.37 -5.05 -1.36
N ASP A 217 38.11 -3.88 -1.96
CA ASP A 217 37.92 -3.72 -3.41
C ASP A 217 38.82 -2.60 -3.92
N THR A 218 39.09 -2.58 -5.24
CA THR A 218 39.98 -1.59 -5.85
C THR A 218 39.47 -0.15 -5.69
N PHE A 219 40.32 0.74 -5.26
CA PHE A 219 39.98 2.17 -5.07
C PHE A 219 40.06 2.96 -6.38
N TRP A 220 40.74 2.43 -7.39
CA TRP A 220 40.83 3.02 -8.72
C TRP A 220 39.57 2.76 -9.55
N ARG A 221 39.25 3.72 -10.42
CA ARG A 221 38.18 3.64 -11.43
C ARG A 221 38.68 4.08 -12.79
N GLY A 222 38.22 3.44 -13.87
CA GLY A 222 38.55 3.76 -15.25
C GLY A 222 37.87 5.04 -15.78
N THR A 223 36.91 5.64 -15.06
CA THR A 223 36.35 6.95 -15.39
C THR A 223 37.40 8.03 -15.17
N ASP A 224 37.39 9.11 -15.98
CA ASP A 224 38.43 10.14 -15.94
C ASP A 224 37.89 11.49 -15.45
N ARG A 225 38.33 11.89 -14.23
CA ARG A 225 38.15 13.22 -13.67
C ARG A 225 39.47 13.69 -13.11
N PRO A 226 40.17 14.65 -13.75
CA PRO A 226 41.51 15.13 -13.34
C PRO A 226 41.58 15.57 -11.87
N THR A 227 40.51 16.18 -11.32
CA THR A 227 40.42 16.61 -9.92
C THR A 227 40.41 15.45 -8.92
N MET A 228 40.18 14.23 -9.38
CA MET A 228 40.19 13.02 -8.57
C MET A 228 41.49 12.22 -8.71
N ARG A 229 42.52 12.80 -9.34
CA ARG A 229 43.89 12.30 -9.43
C ARG A 229 44.77 13.06 -8.46
N TYR A 230 44.96 12.48 -7.31
CA TYR A 230 45.83 13.01 -6.25
C TYR A 230 46.69 11.90 -5.70
N GLU A 231 47.78 12.26 -5.04
CA GLU A 231 48.65 11.30 -4.42
C GLU A 231 48.06 10.65 -3.18
N ILE A 232 48.09 9.33 -3.08
CA ILE A 232 47.69 8.54 -1.92
C ILE A 232 48.69 7.37 -1.74
N PHE A 233 49.29 7.20 -0.56
CA PHE A 233 50.36 6.25 -0.28
C PHE A 233 51.52 6.32 -1.29
N GLY A 234 51.89 7.48 -1.80
CA GLY A 234 52.94 7.68 -2.79
C GLY A 234 52.55 7.31 -4.21
N ILE A 235 51.27 7.12 -4.52
CA ILE A 235 50.74 6.72 -5.82
C ILE A 235 49.74 7.77 -6.32
N THR A 236 49.98 8.26 -7.56
CA THR A 236 49.03 9.09 -8.30
C THR A 236 48.63 8.32 -9.59
N PRO A 237 47.34 8.19 -9.92
CA PRO A 237 46.93 7.48 -11.14
C PRO A 237 47.36 8.22 -12.39
N GLU A 238 48.03 7.54 -13.31
CA GLU A 238 48.37 8.07 -14.64
C GLU A 238 47.14 8.19 -15.53
N SER A 239 46.19 7.27 -15.37
CA SER A 239 44.91 7.24 -16.08
C SER A 239 43.79 6.86 -15.13
N GLY A 240 42.53 7.18 -15.47
CA GLY A 240 41.40 6.96 -14.58
C GLY A 240 41.41 7.92 -13.37
N GLN A 241 40.85 7.52 -12.25
CA GLN A 241 40.71 8.34 -11.06
C GLN A 241 40.56 7.50 -9.77
N TRP A 242 40.73 8.14 -8.61
CA TRP A 242 40.28 7.57 -7.34
C TRP A 242 38.75 7.63 -7.18
N ARG A 243 38.19 6.77 -6.33
CA ARG A 243 36.73 6.71 -6.10
C ARG A 243 36.18 7.90 -5.35
N TRP A 244 36.93 8.44 -4.40
CA TRP A 244 36.49 9.51 -3.51
C TRP A 244 37.36 10.74 -3.70
N GLU A 245 36.87 11.87 -3.21
CA GLU A 245 37.64 13.11 -3.13
C GLU A 245 38.71 12.99 -2.02
N ILE A 246 39.72 13.85 -2.07
CA ILE A 246 40.92 13.73 -1.24
C ILE A 246 40.62 13.77 0.26
N GLY A 247 39.70 14.65 0.72
CA GLY A 247 39.36 14.77 2.15
C GLY A 247 38.71 13.51 2.70
N ARG A 248 37.79 12.90 1.92
CA ARG A 248 37.17 11.62 2.30
C ARG A 248 38.20 10.47 2.32
N ALA A 249 39.07 10.43 1.32
CA ALA A 249 40.10 9.40 1.24
C ALA A 249 41.10 9.51 2.42
N THR A 250 41.55 10.72 2.76
CA THR A 250 42.43 10.98 3.88
C THR A 250 41.80 10.54 5.21
N LYS A 251 40.55 10.91 5.45
CA LYS A 251 39.81 10.46 6.64
C LYS A 251 39.69 8.92 6.69
N ALA A 252 39.44 8.29 5.55
CA ALA A 252 39.33 6.83 5.46
C ALA A 252 40.66 6.12 5.75
N MET A 253 41.80 6.72 5.36
CA MET A 253 43.14 6.23 5.71
C MET A 253 43.39 6.34 7.21
N GLN A 254 43.09 7.49 7.80
CA GLN A 254 43.21 7.73 9.25
C GLN A 254 42.34 6.75 10.07
N ASN A 255 41.12 6.51 9.63
CA ASN A 255 40.23 5.52 10.24
C ASN A 255 40.87 4.11 10.21
N TYR A 256 41.49 3.72 9.12
CA TYR A 256 42.14 2.43 9.01
C TYR A 256 43.41 2.34 9.87
N GLU A 257 44.21 3.39 9.94
CA GLU A 257 45.37 3.48 10.83
C GLU A 257 44.96 3.39 12.30
N ASN A 258 43.86 4.06 12.67
CA ASN A 258 43.30 3.96 14.02
C ASN A 258 42.85 2.52 14.35
N TYR A 259 42.16 1.87 13.41
CA TYR A 259 41.79 0.47 13.60
C TYR A 259 43.00 -0.43 13.77
N LEU A 260 44.04 -0.29 12.92
CA LEU A 260 45.26 -1.09 13.01
C LEU A 260 45.99 -0.88 14.35
N SER A 261 46.08 0.37 14.83
CA SER A 261 46.85 0.72 16.02
C SER A 261 46.16 0.30 17.32
N ASN A 262 44.84 0.31 17.36
CA ASN A 262 44.11 0.19 18.62
C ASN A 262 43.19 -1.04 18.73
N TYR A 263 42.76 -1.61 17.61
CA TYR A 263 41.69 -2.61 17.62
C TYR A 263 42.02 -3.91 16.85
N ALA A 264 42.90 -3.89 15.86
CA ALA A 264 43.16 -5.03 14.97
C ALA A 264 43.64 -6.29 15.68
N THR A 265 44.17 -6.18 16.91
CA THR A 265 44.61 -7.33 17.75
C THR A 265 43.46 -7.97 18.51
N SER A 266 42.34 -7.25 18.69
CA SER A 266 41.21 -7.67 19.55
C SER A 266 39.95 -7.98 18.79
N MET A 267 39.72 -7.38 17.59
CA MET A 267 38.51 -7.59 16.81
C MET A 267 38.76 -7.48 15.30
N SER A 268 37.87 -8.08 14.53
CA SER A 268 37.90 -7.94 13.08
C SER A 268 37.49 -6.54 12.63
N ILE A 269 37.87 -6.16 11.39
CA ILE A 269 37.43 -4.88 10.81
C ILE A 269 35.91 -4.85 10.60
N ASP A 270 35.27 -5.99 10.39
CA ASP A 270 33.84 -6.14 10.26
C ASP A 270 33.15 -5.79 11.60
N ASP A 271 33.60 -6.37 12.69
CA ASP A 271 33.07 -6.09 14.03
C ASP A 271 33.31 -4.64 14.42
N PHE A 272 34.49 -4.10 14.18
CA PHE A 272 34.82 -2.69 14.45
C PHE A 272 33.90 -1.74 13.69
N TYR A 273 33.61 -2.02 12.41
CA TYR A 273 32.69 -1.24 11.62
C TYR A 273 31.26 -1.30 12.16
N ILE A 274 30.78 -2.51 12.53
CA ILE A 274 29.44 -2.74 13.05
C ILE A 274 29.26 -2.04 14.40
N ASP A 275 30.22 -2.18 15.31
CA ASP A 275 30.19 -1.52 16.62
C ASP A 275 30.13 0.01 16.49
N HIS A 276 30.95 0.57 15.60
CA HIS A 276 30.90 2.01 15.32
C HIS A 276 29.54 2.43 14.77
N LEU A 277 29.00 1.69 13.80
CA LEU A 277 27.69 1.99 13.19
C LEU A 277 26.58 1.91 14.23
N MET A 278 26.60 0.93 15.12
CA MET A 278 25.63 0.79 16.20
C MET A 278 25.72 1.93 17.22
N ALA A 279 26.94 2.34 17.57
CA ALA A 279 27.16 3.39 18.56
C ALA A 279 26.82 4.80 18.05
N THR A 280 27.08 5.09 16.76
CA THR A 280 27.00 6.45 16.21
C THR A 280 25.92 6.65 15.17
N ASN A 281 25.38 5.56 14.62
CA ASN A 281 24.51 5.56 13.42
C ASN A 281 25.18 6.18 12.18
N GLU A 282 26.53 6.28 12.17
CA GLU A 282 27.31 6.84 11.07
C GLU A 282 28.18 5.76 10.41
N LYS A 283 28.32 5.86 9.08
CA LYS A 283 29.18 4.96 8.31
C LYS A 283 30.64 5.41 8.43
N MET A 284 31.54 4.45 8.59
CA MET A 284 32.98 4.66 8.60
C MET A 284 33.61 4.09 7.32
N ASP A 285 34.39 4.91 6.64
CA ASP A 285 35.14 4.48 5.45
C ASP A 285 36.56 4.08 5.83
N PHE A 286 37.14 3.09 5.11
CA PHE A 286 38.54 2.69 5.25
C PHE A 286 39.22 2.57 3.88
N VAL A 287 40.45 3.01 3.79
CA VAL A 287 41.34 2.87 2.61
C VAL A 287 42.69 2.36 3.08
N ARG A 288 43.26 1.41 2.33
CA ARG A 288 44.58 0.82 2.57
C ARG A 288 45.40 0.64 1.30
N LYS A 289 46.70 0.50 1.46
CA LYS A 289 47.59 -0.08 0.44
C LYS A 289 47.84 -1.53 0.83
N ASN A 290 47.58 -2.47 -0.08
CA ASN A 290 47.83 -3.89 0.17
C ASN A 290 49.31 -4.23 -0.08
N GLU A 291 49.72 -5.47 0.24
CA GLU A 291 51.09 -5.97 0.07
C GLU A 291 51.59 -5.93 -1.40
N LYS A 292 50.67 -5.98 -2.36
CA LYS A 292 50.96 -5.88 -3.81
C LYS A 292 51.03 -4.43 -4.30
N GLY A 293 50.94 -3.45 -3.42
CA GLY A 293 50.99 -2.02 -3.76
C GLY A 293 49.68 -1.45 -4.30
N THR A 294 48.57 -2.21 -4.34
CA THR A 294 47.30 -1.74 -4.84
C THR A 294 46.53 -0.98 -3.75
N ILE A 295 45.97 0.18 -4.09
CA ILE A 295 45.09 0.93 -3.20
C ILE A 295 43.72 0.30 -3.23
N GLN A 296 43.20 0.00 -2.03
CA GLN A 296 41.89 -0.64 -1.82
C GLN A 296 41.04 0.16 -0.83
N TYR A 297 39.71 0.14 -1.04
CA TYR A 297 38.76 0.62 -0.07
C TYR A 297 37.97 -0.56 0.52
N TYR A 298 37.52 -0.38 1.73
CA TYR A 298 36.73 -1.39 2.41
C TYR A 298 35.24 -1.28 2.02
N VAL A 299 34.66 -2.41 1.63
CA VAL A 299 33.24 -2.62 1.43
C VAL A 299 32.70 -3.31 2.66
N PRO A 300 31.88 -2.64 3.48
CA PRO A 300 31.40 -3.21 4.75
C PRO A 300 30.59 -4.49 4.57
N PRO A 301 30.41 -5.27 5.64
CA PRO A 301 29.49 -6.41 5.65
C PRO A 301 28.11 -6.00 5.14
N GLN A 302 27.50 -6.89 4.39
CA GLN A 302 26.18 -6.65 3.81
C GLN A 302 25.23 -7.74 4.28
N THR A 303 24.13 -7.30 4.91
CA THR A 303 23.03 -8.18 5.35
C THR A 303 22.00 -8.41 4.24
N GLY A 304 22.10 -7.70 3.12
CA GLY A 304 21.16 -7.83 2.02
C GLY A 304 21.56 -7.05 0.76
N LYS A 305 20.88 -7.36 -0.33
CA LYS A 305 20.98 -6.67 -1.61
C LYS A 305 19.80 -5.69 -1.77
N LEU A 306 20.08 -4.44 -2.15
CA LEU A 306 19.03 -3.51 -2.55
C LEU A 306 18.22 -4.09 -3.70
N LEU A 307 16.91 -4.09 -3.56
CA LEU A 307 15.98 -4.45 -4.62
C LEU A 307 15.68 -3.23 -5.49
N SER A 308 15.46 -3.51 -6.77
CA SER A 308 14.92 -2.57 -7.75
C SER A 308 13.41 -2.80 -7.90
N ASP A 309 12.82 -2.21 -8.93
CA ASP A 309 11.43 -2.44 -9.37
C ASP A 309 11.25 -3.75 -10.17
N ASN A 310 12.28 -4.56 -10.29
CA ASN A 310 12.22 -5.89 -10.88
C ASN A 310 11.99 -6.95 -9.78
N TRP A 311 10.73 -7.37 -9.59
CA TRP A 311 10.33 -8.38 -8.62
C TRP A 311 10.02 -9.73 -9.26
N MET A 312 10.83 -10.13 -10.24
CA MET A 312 10.71 -11.43 -10.91
C MET A 312 11.08 -12.63 -10.01
N ASP A 313 11.54 -12.37 -8.79
CA ASP A 313 11.81 -13.38 -7.77
C ASP A 313 10.55 -13.84 -7.01
N ILE A 314 9.41 -13.14 -7.15
CA ILE A 314 8.12 -13.52 -6.58
C ILE A 314 7.14 -13.84 -7.71
N LEU A 315 6.46 -15.00 -7.59
CA LEU A 315 5.34 -15.32 -8.46
C LEU A 315 4.12 -14.51 -8.03
N LEU A 316 3.41 -13.91 -8.98
CA LEU A 316 2.24 -13.09 -8.70
C LEU A 316 1.08 -13.88 -8.10
N SER A 317 0.81 -15.06 -8.63
CA SER A 317 -0.33 -15.91 -8.23
C SER A 317 -0.07 -16.61 -6.91
N GLY A 318 -1.06 -16.63 -6.04
CA GLY A 318 -1.13 -17.45 -4.83
C GLY A 318 -1.79 -18.81 -5.08
N SER A 319 -1.86 -19.62 -4.03
CA SER A 319 -2.50 -20.94 -4.08
C SER A 319 -3.12 -21.35 -2.73
N TYR A 320 -3.35 -20.39 -1.85
CA TYR A 320 -3.80 -20.67 -0.49
C TYR A 320 -5.31 -20.98 -0.40
N ALA A 321 -6.14 -20.12 -1.00
CA ALA A 321 -7.60 -20.22 -0.88
C ALA A 321 -8.27 -21.02 -2.00
N GLY A 322 -7.50 -21.46 -3.01
CA GLY A 322 -8.06 -22.08 -4.21
C GLY A 322 -8.88 -21.12 -5.09
N PHE A 323 -8.61 -19.83 -4.96
CA PHE A 323 -9.25 -18.77 -5.72
C PHE A 323 -8.43 -18.51 -6.99
N ASP A 324 -9.06 -18.55 -8.17
CA ASP A 324 -8.37 -18.56 -9.47
C ASP A 324 -7.46 -17.35 -9.72
N THR A 325 -7.79 -16.21 -9.13
CA THR A 325 -7.04 -14.94 -9.29
C THR A 325 -6.32 -14.53 -7.99
N GLU A 326 -6.10 -15.46 -7.09
CA GLU A 326 -5.45 -15.19 -5.81
C GLU A 326 -4.05 -14.61 -6.00
N LYS A 327 -3.75 -13.52 -5.31
CA LYS A 327 -2.40 -12.95 -5.25
C LYS A 327 -1.53 -13.70 -4.24
N ASN A 328 -0.24 -13.74 -4.52
CA ASN A 328 0.73 -14.34 -3.62
C ASN A 328 0.88 -13.49 -2.34
N VAL A 329 0.69 -14.12 -1.19
CA VAL A 329 0.81 -13.45 0.11
C VAL A 329 2.20 -12.82 0.31
N LEU A 330 3.28 -13.46 -0.17
CA LEU A 330 4.64 -12.95 -0.05
C LEU A 330 4.84 -11.62 -0.80
N LEU A 331 4.09 -11.39 -1.88
CA LEU A 331 4.11 -10.12 -2.60
C LEU A 331 3.55 -9.00 -1.74
N ILE A 332 2.40 -9.24 -1.12
CA ILE A 332 1.73 -8.24 -0.28
C ILE A 332 2.51 -8.03 1.03
N GLU A 333 3.05 -9.09 1.63
CA GLU A 333 3.94 -8.98 2.80
C GLU A 333 5.17 -8.12 2.51
N ARG A 334 5.80 -8.28 1.33
CA ARG A 334 6.93 -7.44 0.92
C ARG A 334 6.53 -5.97 0.89
N ILE A 335 5.37 -5.62 0.34
CA ILE A 335 4.84 -4.26 0.29
C ILE A 335 4.60 -3.73 1.71
N ILE A 336 3.88 -4.49 2.54
CA ILE A 336 3.51 -4.10 3.90
C ILE A 336 4.76 -3.86 4.76
N LYS A 337 5.66 -4.83 4.81
CA LYS A 337 6.91 -4.74 5.59
C LYS A 337 7.83 -3.61 5.11
N TRP A 338 7.75 -3.26 3.82
CA TRP A 338 8.54 -2.16 3.26
C TRP A 338 8.02 -0.78 3.66
N ILE A 339 6.69 -0.58 3.62
CA ILE A 339 6.08 0.76 3.66
C ILE A 339 5.50 1.09 5.04
N THR A 340 5.10 0.08 5.82
CA THR A 340 4.31 0.29 7.04
C THR A 340 5.09 -0.01 8.31
N LYS A 341 4.64 0.63 9.39
CA LYS A 341 5.13 0.47 10.75
C LYS A 341 4.00 0.03 11.68
N ASP A 342 4.33 -0.18 12.94
CA ASP A 342 3.36 -0.44 13.99
C ASP A 342 2.26 0.63 14.04
N GLY A 343 1.00 0.19 14.18
CA GLY A 343 -0.18 1.05 14.23
C GLY A 343 -0.69 1.59 12.89
N ASP A 344 0.03 1.40 11.78
CA ASP A 344 -0.39 1.88 10.46
C ASP A 344 -1.62 1.13 9.94
N VAL A 345 -2.42 1.83 9.11
CA VAL A 345 -3.63 1.29 8.45
C VAL A 345 -3.33 0.92 7.01
N ILE A 346 -3.71 -0.29 6.64
CA ILE A 346 -3.63 -0.84 5.28
C ILE A 346 -5.04 -1.01 4.72
N LEU A 347 -5.30 -0.49 3.53
CA LEU A 347 -6.60 -0.58 2.86
C LEU A 347 -6.47 -1.38 1.56
N ASP A 348 -7.44 -2.28 1.35
CA ASP A 348 -7.65 -2.98 0.09
C ASP A 348 -9.15 -2.97 -0.26
N SER A 349 -9.51 -2.21 -1.30
CA SER A 349 -10.92 -2.06 -1.72
C SER A 349 -11.35 -3.04 -2.81
N PHE A 350 -10.48 -3.98 -3.18
CA PHE A 350 -10.75 -5.10 -4.07
C PHE A 350 -10.21 -6.38 -3.43
N ALA A 351 -10.73 -6.68 -2.21
CA ALA A 351 -10.12 -7.63 -1.30
C ALA A 351 -10.05 -9.08 -1.82
N GLY A 352 -10.96 -9.46 -2.72
CA GLY A 352 -10.97 -10.78 -3.32
C GLY A 352 -10.94 -11.89 -2.27
N SER A 353 -9.91 -12.71 -2.33
CA SER A 353 -9.73 -13.82 -1.37
C SER A 353 -9.19 -13.38 0.01
N GLY A 354 -8.93 -12.08 0.27
CA GLY A 354 -8.44 -11.58 1.56
C GLY A 354 -6.92 -11.71 1.77
N THR A 355 -6.14 -11.75 0.69
CA THR A 355 -4.67 -11.88 0.76
C THR A 355 -4.02 -10.75 1.56
N THR A 356 -4.55 -9.53 1.45
CA THR A 356 -4.00 -8.37 2.15
C THR A 356 -4.12 -8.52 3.67
N ALA A 357 -5.26 -8.95 4.21
CA ALA A 357 -5.40 -9.23 5.64
C ALA A 357 -4.47 -10.34 6.11
N HIS A 358 -4.34 -11.42 5.33
CA HIS A 358 -3.40 -12.51 5.62
C HIS A 358 -1.96 -11.97 5.76
N ALA A 359 -1.53 -11.14 4.82
CA ALA A 359 -0.19 -10.54 4.86
C ALA A 359 0.02 -9.59 6.05
N VAL A 360 -1.01 -8.81 6.44
CA VAL A 360 -0.95 -7.93 7.63
C VAL A 360 -0.80 -8.76 8.90
N LEU A 361 -1.61 -9.82 9.06
CA LEU A 361 -1.55 -10.70 10.22
C LEU A 361 -0.20 -11.40 10.34
N ASN A 362 0.36 -11.89 9.22
CA ASN A 362 1.70 -12.48 9.19
C ASN A 362 2.77 -11.48 9.61
N ALA A 363 2.73 -10.26 9.06
CA ALA A 363 3.68 -9.21 9.42
C ALA A 363 3.61 -8.85 10.91
N ASN A 364 2.40 -8.71 11.46
CA ASN A 364 2.18 -8.44 12.88
C ASN A 364 2.67 -9.60 13.77
N ASN A 365 2.44 -10.86 13.36
CA ASN A 365 2.93 -12.00 14.11
C ASN A 365 4.47 -12.09 14.12
N GLU A 366 5.13 -11.70 13.01
CA GLU A 366 6.59 -11.75 12.88
C GLU A 366 7.28 -10.68 13.75
N ASP A 367 6.83 -9.42 13.67
CA ASP A 367 7.47 -8.29 14.38
C ASP A 367 6.71 -7.84 15.63
N LYS A 368 5.65 -8.55 16.02
CA LYS A 368 4.76 -8.23 17.16
C LYS A 368 4.13 -6.84 17.04
N GLY A 369 3.91 -6.39 15.82
CA GLY A 369 3.26 -5.11 15.51
C GLY A 369 1.73 -5.18 15.60
N HIS A 370 1.09 -4.00 15.51
CA HIS A 370 -0.37 -3.81 15.58
C HIS A 370 -0.89 -3.06 14.35
N ARG A 371 -0.39 -3.41 13.14
CA ARG A 371 -0.95 -2.88 11.91
C ARG A 371 -2.40 -3.31 11.76
N ARG A 372 -3.20 -2.43 11.17
CA ARG A 372 -4.64 -2.64 10.99
C ARG A 372 -4.96 -2.77 9.51
N PHE A 373 -5.92 -3.62 9.20
CA PHE A 373 -6.41 -3.76 7.83
C PHE A 373 -7.87 -3.34 7.70
N VAL A 374 -8.20 -2.75 6.55
CA VAL A 374 -9.56 -2.48 6.11
C VAL A 374 -9.72 -3.12 4.74
N LEU A 375 -10.57 -4.13 4.63
CA LEU A 375 -10.89 -4.81 3.39
C LEU A 375 -12.30 -4.45 2.93
N VAL A 376 -12.48 -4.24 1.63
CA VAL A 376 -13.81 -4.10 1.03
C VAL A 376 -13.95 -5.12 -0.09
N GLU A 377 -15.06 -5.87 -0.07
CA GLU A 377 -15.42 -6.85 -1.09
C GLU A 377 -16.90 -6.73 -1.44
N MET A 378 -17.21 -6.57 -2.73
CA MET A 378 -18.59 -6.38 -3.17
C MET A 378 -19.33 -7.68 -3.45
N GLU A 379 -18.61 -8.76 -3.67
CA GLU A 379 -19.19 -10.03 -4.05
C GLU A 379 -19.69 -10.83 -2.86
N ARG A 380 -20.68 -11.68 -3.10
CA ARG A 380 -21.35 -12.50 -2.07
C ARG A 380 -20.41 -13.44 -1.33
N TYR A 381 -19.23 -13.73 -1.87
CA TYR A 381 -18.24 -14.55 -1.21
C TYR A 381 -17.41 -13.80 -0.12
N ALA A 382 -17.68 -12.54 0.15
CA ALA A 382 -16.99 -11.77 1.19
C ALA A 382 -16.95 -12.47 2.56
N ASP A 383 -18.05 -13.10 3.00
CA ASP A 383 -18.04 -13.89 4.24
C ASP A 383 -17.46 -15.30 4.05
N THR A 384 -17.80 -15.98 2.94
CA THR A 384 -17.48 -17.40 2.74
C THR A 384 -16.07 -17.66 2.24
N THR A 385 -15.42 -16.65 1.63
CA THR A 385 -14.04 -16.76 1.11
C THR A 385 -13.12 -15.76 1.81
N THR A 386 -13.42 -14.47 1.72
CA THR A 386 -12.55 -13.41 2.26
C THR A 386 -12.42 -13.50 3.78
N ALA A 387 -13.55 -13.44 4.49
CA ALA A 387 -13.55 -13.54 5.96
C ALA A 387 -13.11 -14.92 6.45
N GLU A 388 -13.53 -16.00 5.75
CA GLU A 388 -13.14 -17.35 6.11
C GLU A 388 -11.62 -17.59 6.02
N ARG A 389 -10.95 -17.02 5.01
CA ARG A 389 -9.49 -17.03 4.96
C ARG A 389 -8.87 -16.36 6.18
N VAL A 390 -9.37 -15.18 6.55
CA VAL A 390 -8.83 -14.43 7.70
C VAL A 390 -9.04 -15.22 9.00
N LYS A 391 -10.22 -15.86 9.19
CA LYS A 391 -10.50 -16.76 10.34
C LYS A 391 -9.49 -17.90 10.43
N ARG A 392 -9.18 -18.53 9.29
CA ARG A 392 -8.18 -19.62 9.23
C ARG A 392 -6.78 -19.14 9.56
N VAL A 393 -6.39 -17.95 9.09
CA VAL A 393 -5.08 -17.37 9.41
C VAL A 393 -4.97 -17.07 10.91
N ILE A 394 -6.01 -16.53 11.52
CA ILE A 394 -6.07 -16.25 12.95
C ILE A 394 -5.93 -17.55 13.77
N ASN A 395 -6.68 -18.60 13.42
CA ASN A 395 -6.74 -19.85 14.19
C ASN A 395 -5.68 -20.88 13.82
N GLY A 396 -4.99 -20.69 12.69
CA GLY A 396 -4.14 -21.72 12.10
C GLY A 396 -4.90 -22.62 11.11
N TYR A 397 -4.16 -23.26 10.21
CA TYR A 397 -4.71 -24.07 9.13
C TYR A 397 -3.74 -25.20 8.71
N GLY A 398 -4.24 -26.10 7.88
CA GLY A 398 -3.49 -27.26 7.44
C GLY A 398 -3.58 -28.42 8.43
N LYS A 399 -2.91 -29.54 8.12
CA LYS A 399 -2.85 -30.76 8.96
C LYS A 399 -1.46 -31.36 8.89
N ASP A 400 -1.08 -32.05 9.94
CA ASP A 400 0.16 -32.81 10.04
C ASP A 400 1.40 -31.94 9.69
N LYS A 401 2.21 -32.39 8.70
CA LYS A 401 3.43 -31.68 8.28
C LYS A 401 3.18 -30.33 7.58
N ASN A 402 1.95 -30.08 7.15
CA ASN A 402 1.51 -28.84 6.51
C ASN A 402 0.69 -27.94 7.45
N ALA A 403 0.66 -28.26 8.74
CA ALA A 403 0.01 -27.41 9.73
C ALA A 403 0.76 -26.08 9.86
N VAL A 404 0.02 -24.98 9.79
CA VAL A 404 0.48 -23.62 10.01
C VAL A 404 -0.19 -23.12 11.28
N GLU A 405 0.61 -22.68 12.24
CA GLU A 405 0.13 -22.11 13.49
C GLU A 405 -0.63 -20.81 13.23
N GLY A 406 -1.66 -20.56 14.04
CA GLY A 406 -2.44 -19.33 13.93
C GLY A 406 -1.61 -18.10 14.29
N THR A 407 -1.86 -17.02 13.60
CA THR A 407 -1.21 -15.72 13.88
C THR A 407 -1.81 -15.04 15.11
N GLY A 408 -3.00 -15.47 15.55
CA GLY A 408 -3.83 -14.69 16.43
C GLY A 408 -4.39 -13.44 15.75
N GLY A 409 -5.01 -12.59 16.54
CA GLY A 409 -5.60 -11.33 16.07
C GLY A 409 -7.12 -11.38 16.03
N ASN A 410 -7.73 -10.35 15.42
CA ASN A 410 -9.18 -10.21 15.38
C ASN A 410 -9.61 -9.38 14.17
N PHE A 411 -10.92 -9.39 13.87
CA PHE A 411 -11.56 -8.46 12.94
C PHE A 411 -13.05 -8.31 13.24
N SER A 412 -13.65 -7.24 12.74
CA SER A 412 -15.11 -7.07 12.69
C SER A 412 -15.59 -7.08 11.24
N TYR A 413 -16.71 -7.77 11.01
CA TYR A 413 -17.35 -7.88 9.71
C TYR A 413 -18.54 -6.95 9.62
N TYR A 414 -18.57 -6.13 8.56
CA TYR A 414 -19.56 -5.08 8.35
C TYR A 414 -20.30 -5.28 7.03
N GLU A 415 -21.53 -4.77 7.00
CA GLU A 415 -22.27 -4.53 5.78
C GLU A 415 -22.57 -3.04 5.62
N LEU A 416 -22.80 -2.64 4.35
CA LEU A 416 -23.29 -1.29 4.07
C LEU A 416 -24.75 -1.19 4.50
N GLY A 417 -25.01 -0.38 5.50
CA GLY A 417 -26.34 -0.09 6.02
C GLY A 417 -27.05 1.07 5.30
N GLU A 418 -27.94 1.72 6.00
CA GLU A 418 -28.76 2.79 5.48
C GLU A 418 -27.95 4.02 5.05
N ARG A 419 -28.54 4.82 4.16
CA ARG A 419 -28.00 6.13 3.78
C ARG A 419 -28.21 7.12 4.90
N LEU A 420 -27.18 7.91 5.20
CA LEU A 420 -27.25 8.97 6.21
C LEU A 420 -28.21 10.11 5.83
N LEU A 421 -28.30 10.39 4.53
CA LEU A 421 -29.27 11.35 3.98
C LEU A 421 -30.29 10.60 3.12
N LEU A 422 -31.54 10.90 3.33
CA LEU A 422 -32.65 10.44 2.50
C LEU A 422 -32.63 11.15 1.14
N PRO A 423 -33.35 10.64 0.11
CA PRO A 423 -33.41 11.26 -1.20
C PRO A 423 -33.89 12.72 -1.23
N ASP A 424 -34.65 13.14 -0.22
CA ASP A 424 -35.12 14.49 -0.03
C ASP A 424 -34.11 15.43 0.66
N GLY A 425 -32.92 14.90 1.00
CA GLY A 425 -31.83 15.63 1.66
C GLY A 425 -31.96 15.69 3.19
N ASN A 426 -32.98 15.11 3.78
CA ASN A 426 -33.14 15.05 5.23
C ASN A 426 -32.24 13.96 5.83
N LEU A 427 -31.84 14.14 7.11
CA LEU A 427 -31.17 13.11 7.87
C LEU A 427 -32.07 11.88 8.05
N ASN A 428 -31.49 10.71 7.91
CA ASN A 428 -32.19 9.46 8.19
C ASN A 428 -32.21 9.21 9.70
N GLU A 429 -33.31 9.51 10.33
CA GLU A 429 -33.49 9.40 11.80
C GLU A 429 -33.49 7.94 12.29
N SER A 430 -33.64 6.95 11.41
CA SER A 430 -33.53 5.53 11.78
C SER A 430 -32.11 5.13 12.17
N ILE A 431 -31.13 5.96 11.83
CA ILE A 431 -29.72 5.74 12.11
C ILE A 431 -29.39 6.24 13.53
N GLY A 432 -28.62 5.44 14.28
CA GLY A 432 -28.20 5.81 15.63
C GLY A 432 -27.44 7.14 15.68
N THR A 433 -27.73 7.94 16.70
CA THR A 433 -27.22 9.31 16.88
C THR A 433 -25.68 9.38 16.78
N ASP A 434 -24.95 8.40 17.29
CA ASP A 434 -23.49 8.42 17.30
C ASP A 434 -22.90 8.39 15.89
N LYS A 435 -23.46 7.57 14.99
CA LYS A 435 -23.03 7.51 13.57
C LYS A 435 -23.35 8.82 12.83
N ILE A 436 -24.47 9.45 13.15
CA ILE A 436 -24.83 10.77 12.61
C ILE A 436 -23.83 11.83 13.11
N ARG A 437 -23.43 11.77 14.38
CA ARG A 437 -22.46 12.70 14.99
C ARG A 437 -21.11 12.66 14.29
N ASP A 438 -20.58 11.49 14.04
CA ASP A 438 -19.32 11.29 13.31
C ASP A 438 -19.37 11.89 11.90
N TYR A 439 -20.49 11.69 11.21
CA TYR A 439 -20.71 12.27 9.89
C TYR A 439 -20.80 13.81 9.94
N ILE A 440 -21.56 14.38 10.87
CA ILE A 440 -21.69 15.84 11.02
C ILE A 440 -20.31 16.44 11.34
N TRP A 441 -19.58 15.85 12.29
CA TRP A 441 -18.22 16.30 12.61
C TRP A 441 -17.34 16.35 11.35
N TYR A 442 -17.32 15.26 10.59
CA TYR A 442 -16.53 15.18 9.36
C TYR A 442 -16.99 16.20 8.31
N THR A 443 -18.30 16.38 8.14
CA THR A 443 -18.85 17.30 7.13
C THR A 443 -18.46 18.74 7.42
N GLU A 444 -18.48 19.14 8.71
CA GLU A 444 -18.15 20.49 9.16
C GLU A 444 -16.64 20.76 9.21
N THR A 445 -15.84 19.78 9.62
CA THR A 445 -14.43 20.00 9.91
C THR A 445 -13.50 19.45 8.83
N LYS A 446 -13.98 18.53 7.98
CA LYS A 446 -13.18 17.70 7.07
C LYS A 446 -12.04 16.95 7.78
N LYS A 447 -12.27 16.62 9.06
CA LYS A 447 -11.35 15.82 9.87
C LYS A 447 -12.05 14.58 10.37
N PRO A 448 -11.31 13.47 10.50
CA PRO A 448 -11.85 12.25 11.08
C PRO A 448 -12.39 12.48 12.49
N ALA A 449 -13.44 11.74 12.84
CA ALA A 449 -14.02 11.79 14.16
C ALA A 449 -13.00 11.34 15.22
N VAL A 450 -12.91 12.10 16.30
CA VAL A 450 -12.10 11.80 17.47
C VAL A 450 -13.02 11.91 18.67
N SER A 451 -13.05 10.89 19.52
CA SER A 451 -13.82 10.95 20.75
C SER A 451 -13.29 12.06 21.65
N GLN A 452 -13.98 13.18 21.68
CA GLN A 452 -13.71 14.28 22.60
C GLN A 452 -14.88 14.35 23.60
N GLN A 453 -14.56 14.40 24.90
CA GLN A 453 -15.55 14.50 25.94
C GLN A 453 -15.29 15.77 26.77
N ASN A 454 -16.33 16.60 26.93
CA ASN A 454 -16.29 17.75 27.84
C ASN A 454 -17.44 17.77 28.87
N GLY A 455 -18.08 16.61 29.06
CA GLY A 455 -19.26 16.49 29.96
C GLY A 455 -20.58 16.96 29.38
N ASN A 456 -20.59 17.54 28.18
CA ASN A 456 -21.84 17.95 27.51
C ASN A 456 -22.25 16.88 26.46
N PRO A 457 -23.42 16.26 26.56
CA PRO A 457 -23.86 15.20 25.64
C PRO A 457 -24.01 15.65 24.19
N TYR A 458 -24.10 16.93 23.93
CA TYR A 458 -24.26 17.49 22.58
C TYR A 458 -22.94 17.92 21.96
N PHE A 459 -21.86 17.92 22.72
CA PHE A 459 -20.54 18.31 22.22
C PHE A 459 -20.00 17.30 21.23
N LEU A 460 -19.63 17.75 20.04
CA LEU A 460 -18.98 16.93 19.00
C LEU A 460 -17.47 16.97 19.11
N GLY A 461 -16.92 18.13 19.38
CA GLY A 461 -15.48 18.37 19.43
C GLY A 461 -15.12 19.82 19.19
N GLU A 462 -13.81 20.10 19.19
CA GLU A 462 -13.26 21.43 18.91
C GLU A 462 -12.27 21.34 17.73
N ASN A 463 -12.38 22.30 16.80
CA ASN A 463 -11.47 22.43 15.68
C ASN A 463 -11.22 23.91 15.37
N ASN A 464 -9.94 24.33 15.26
CA ASN A 464 -9.53 25.70 14.95
C ASN A 464 -10.22 26.76 15.83
N HIS A 465 -10.22 26.57 17.15
CA HIS A 465 -10.86 27.43 18.15
C HIS A 465 -12.38 27.56 18.03
N THR A 466 -13.02 26.61 17.33
CA THR A 466 -14.48 26.52 17.20
C THR A 466 -14.95 25.22 17.82
N ALA A 467 -15.84 25.32 18.82
CA ALA A 467 -16.49 24.17 19.44
C ALA A 467 -17.79 23.83 18.67
N TYR A 468 -17.95 22.56 18.36
CA TYR A 468 -19.07 22.04 17.60
C TYR A 468 -20.00 21.28 18.52
N TYR A 469 -21.32 21.54 18.39
CA TYR A 469 -22.37 20.88 19.14
C TYR A 469 -23.44 20.40 18.17
N PHE A 470 -23.94 19.20 18.39
CA PHE A 470 -25.02 18.64 17.60
C PHE A 470 -26.15 18.16 18.52
N TYR A 471 -27.33 18.62 18.23
CA TYR A 471 -28.56 18.22 18.90
C TYR A 471 -29.58 17.75 17.86
N LEU A 472 -29.96 16.48 17.91
CA LEU A 472 -31.03 15.93 17.10
C LEU A 472 -32.35 16.12 17.85
N SER A 473 -33.23 16.95 17.33
CA SER A 473 -34.60 17.10 17.84
C SER A 473 -35.54 16.25 17.00
N LEU A 474 -36.32 15.41 17.62
CA LEU A 474 -37.32 14.59 16.95
C LEU A 474 -38.43 15.39 16.25
N MET A 475 -38.46 16.72 16.40
CA MET A 475 -39.51 17.58 15.88
C MET A 475 -39.08 18.59 14.81
N HIS A 476 -37.81 18.93 14.71
CA HIS A 476 -37.25 19.81 13.65
C HIS A 476 -35.76 19.66 13.53
N ILE A 477 -35.29 19.45 12.32
CA ILE A 477 -33.85 19.56 11.97
C ILE A 477 -33.58 21.06 11.86
N SER A 478 -32.94 21.67 12.86
CA SER A 478 -32.37 23.01 12.74
C SER A 478 -30.97 22.94 12.18
N GLU A 479 -30.63 23.83 11.25
CA GLU A 479 -29.27 24.03 10.80
C GLU A 479 -28.31 24.18 11.99
N PRO A 480 -27.05 23.64 11.90
CA PRO A 480 -26.08 23.78 12.97
C PRO A 480 -25.86 25.25 13.31
N THR A 481 -26.23 25.65 14.51
CA THR A 481 -26.08 27.03 14.98
C THR A 481 -24.60 27.29 15.26
N ARG A 482 -23.94 28.02 14.39
CA ARG A 482 -22.59 28.57 14.65
C ARG A 482 -22.73 29.67 15.70
N ARG A 483 -22.46 29.40 16.96
CA ARG A 483 -22.17 30.45 17.94
C ARG A 483 -20.71 30.82 17.85
N ARG A 484 -20.43 32.03 17.35
CA ARG A 484 -19.13 32.69 17.53
C ARG A 484 -19.10 33.17 18.98
N GLY A 485 -18.16 32.61 19.75
CA GLY A 485 -17.78 33.15 21.06
C GLY A 485 -16.75 34.24 20.92
#